data_09ee4a7e084f6303acdaabb3f5672e12
#
_entry.id   09ee4a7e084f6303acdaabb3f5672e12
#
_cell.length_a   1.000
_cell.length_b   1.000
_cell.length_c   1.000
_cell.angle_alpha   90.00
_cell.angle_beta   90.00
_cell.angle_gamma   90.00
#
_symmetry.space_group_name_H-M   'P 1'
#
loop_
_entity.id
_entity.type
_entity.pdbx_description
1 polymer ?
#
loop_
_entity_poly.entity_id
_entity_poly.type
_entity_poly.pdbx_seq_one_letter_code
_entity_poly.pdbx_strand_id
1 'polypeptide(L)'
;VLGIPGLFSTLGLRQTSDGMTVHGGEGTLDIVIRMLAGLWGAGRAPIAVEFAPLTAGQVIDAGDFTIDCFPVRHRDTDSFGFVFQSPARRRLRPHRLMALGVPDGPLRGELAAGRPIVLADRTVDPEDVLGPPSGGRKLVVIGDTETTEGLSQYVADADMLVIEATFLDRDAPTARNYGHLTAAEAASFAATNKVGQLVLTHMSGRYEDEEILAEAANIFPNTRIAADFDRIVL
;
A
#
# COMPACT_ATOMS: atom_id res chain seq x y z
N VAL A 1 -15.41 8.37 -0.31
CA VAL A 1 -15.94 8.88 -1.60
C VAL A 1 -16.34 10.35 -1.54
N LEU A 2 -16.83 10.87 -0.40
CA LEU A 2 -17.35 12.25 -0.29
C LEU A 2 -16.32 13.36 -0.57
N GLY A 3 -15.03 13.10 -0.37
CA GLY A 3 -13.95 14.04 -0.69
C GLY A 3 -13.61 14.16 -2.18
N ILE A 4 -14.03 13.21 -3.03
CA ILE A 4 -13.69 13.16 -4.45
C ILE A 4 -14.12 14.44 -5.21
N PRO A 5 -15.33 14.98 -5.02
CA PRO A 5 -15.73 16.21 -5.70
C PRO A 5 -14.85 17.41 -5.34
N GLY A 6 -14.49 17.57 -4.07
CA GLY A 6 -13.61 18.63 -3.61
C GLY A 6 -12.20 18.51 -4.21
N LEU A 7 -11.67 17.31 -4.28
CA LEU A 7 -10.38 17.04 -4.93
C LEU A 7 -10.43 17.44 -6.41
N PHE A 8 -11.44 16.99 -7.15
CA PHE A 8 -11.57 17.29 -8.58
C PHE A 8 -11.73 18.80 -8.84
N SER A 9 -12.54 19.50 -8.02
CA SER A 9 -12.65 20.95 -8.10
C SER A 9 -11.31 21.64 -7.89
N THR A 10 -10.54 21.20 -6.90
CA THR A 10 -9.22 21.78 -6.58
C THR A 10 -8.22 21.55 -7.71
N LEU A 11 -8.16 20.34 -8.28
CA LEU A 11 -7.28 20.00 -9.40
C LEU A 11 -7.66 20.77 -10.66
N GLY A 12 -8.95 20.89 -10.96
CA GLY A 12 -9.45 21.67 -12.10
C GLY A 12 -9.11 23.15 -12.00
N LEU A 13 -9.26 23.76 -10.81
CA LEU A 13 -8.88 25.16 -10.57
C LEU A 13 -7.38 25.39 -10.73
N ARG A 14 -6.56 24.45 -10.33
CA ARG A 14 -5.09 24.56 -10.42
C ARG A 14 -4.53 24.22 -11.80
N GLN A 15 -5.33 23.63 -12.67
CA GLN A 15 -4.89 23.12 -13.99
C GLN A 15 -3.63 22.22 -13.88
N THR A 16 -3.55 21.45 -12.81
CA THR A 16 -2.35 20.64 -12.46
C THR A 16 -2.45 19.20 -12.94
N SER A 17 -3.54 18.80 -13.61
CA SER A 17 -3.75 17.43 -14.03
C SER A 17 -4.45 17.38 -15.39
N ASP A 18 -3.88 16.61 -16.31
CA ASP A 18 -4.47 16.29 -17.61
C ASP A 18 -5.63 15.28 -17.50
N GLY A 19 -5.77 14.65 -16.34
CA GLY A 19 -6.81 13.67 -16.03
C GLY A 19 -6.47 12.84 -14.82
N MET A 20 -7.43 12.01 -14.39
CA MET A 20 -7.27 11.10 -13.26
C MET A 20 -8.03 9.80 -13.52
N THR A 21 -7.42 8.67 -13.17
CA THR A 21 -8.12 7.39 -13.10
C THR A 21 -8.56 7.12 -11.67
N VAL A 22 -9.82 6.80 -11.47
CA VAL A 22 -10.41 6.40 -10.19
C VAL A 22 -10.64 4.90 -10.24
N HIS A 23 -9.90 4.19 -9.40
CA HIS A 23 -10.07 2.75 -9.21
C HIS A 23 -11.00 2.48 -8.02
N GLY A 24 -11.88 1.50 -8.15
CA GLY A 24 -12.79 1.08 -7.08
C GLY A 24 -13.61 -0.14 -7.48
N GLY A 25 -14.33 -0.69 -6.54
CA GLY A 25 -15.31 -1.73 -6.85
C GLY A 25 -16.42 -1.19 -7.77
N GLU A 26 -17.03 -2.05 -8.57
CA GLU A 26 -18.00 -1.66 -9.59
C GLU A 26 -19.18 -0.89 -9.03
N GLY A 27 -19.77 -1.38 -7.92
CA GLY A 27 -20.89 -0.71 -7.25
C GLY A 27 -20.50 0.63 -6.63
N THR A 28 -19.29 0.72 -6.06
CA THR A 28 -18.75 1.97 -5.51
C THR A 28 -18.50 3.00 -6.61
N LEU A 29 -17.94 2.59 -7.74
CA LEU A 29 -17.73 3.49 -8.89
C LEU A 29 -19.05 4.02 -9.43
N ASP A 30 -20.08 3.19 -9.53
CA ASP A 30 -21.41 3.61 -9.97
C ASP A 30 -22.02 4.68 -9.05
N ILE A 31 -21.83 4.56 -7.74
CA ILE A 31 -22.23 5.60 -6.76
C ILE A 31 -21.45 6.90 -7.02
N VAL A 32 -20.12 6.82 -7.20
CA VAL A 32 -19.28 7.98 -7.47
C VAL A 32 -19.69 8.67 -8.76
N ILE A 33 -19.88 7.93 -9.84
CA ILE A 33 -20.32 8.46 -11.14
C ILE A 33 -21.66 9.20 -11.01
N ARG A 34 -22.63 8.62 -10.33
CA ARG A 34 -23.94 9.27 -10.09
C ARG A 34 -23.82 10.52 -9.25
N MET A 35 -22.99 10.49 -8.21
CA MET A 35 -22.71 11.66 -7.35
C MET A 35 -22.11 12.81 -8.16
N LEU A 36 -21.10 12.53 -8.98
CA LEU A 36 -20.43 13.54 -9.80
C LEU A 36 -21.38 14.08 -10.88
N ALA A 37 -22.18 13.21 -11.50
CA ALA A 37 -23.20 13.63 -12.47
C ALA A 37 -24.28 14.53 -11.84
N GLY A 38 -24.65 14.27 -10.60
CA GLY A 38 -25.58 15.12 -9.84
C GLY A 38 -25.02 16.53 -9.54
N LEU A 39 -23.71 16.64 -9.35
CA LEU A 39 -23.04 17.92 -9.05
C LEU A 39 -22.77 18.78 -10.30
N TRP A 40 -22.29 18.17 -11.38
CA TRP A 40 -21.82 18.92 -12.55
C TRP A 40 -22.57 18.58 -13.85
N GLY A 41 -23.43 17.59 -13.83
CA GLY A 41 -23.99 16.97 -15.04
C GLY A 41 -23.09 15.86 -15.58
N ALA A 42 -23.69 14.94 -16.33
CA ALA A 42 -22.97 13.80 -16.89
C ALA A 42 -21.82 14.25 -17.79
N GLY A 43 -20.61 13.75 -17.54
CA GLY A 43 -19.43 14.04 -18.32
C GLY A 43 -18.88 15.46 -18.19
N ARG A 44 -19.27 16.23 -17.18
CA ARG A 44 -18.86 17.64 -16.99
C ARG A 44 -17.99 17.86 -15.74
N ALA A 45 -17.26 16.84 -15.31
CA ALA A 45 -16.30 17.00 -14.20
C ALA A 45 -15.26 18.09 -14.54
N PRO A 46 -14.71 18.81 -13.51
CA PRO A 46 -13.69 19.86 -13.73
C PRO A 46 -12.38 19.38 -14.34
N ILE A 47 -12.12 18.08 -14.31
CA ILE A 47 -10.98 17.38 -14.94
C ILE A 47 -11.48 16.18 -15.73
N ALA A 48 -10.68 15.67 -16.66
CA ALA A 48 -10.95 14.39 -17.30
C ALA A 48 -10.84 13.27 -16.26
N VAL A 49 -11.85 12.38 -16.20
CA VAL A 49 -11.89 11.27 -15.24
C VAL A 49 -12.18 9.98 -15.96
N GLU A 50 -11.33 8.99 -15.75
CA GLU A 50 -11.52 7.61 -16.13
C GLU A 50 -11.92 6.79 -14.89
N PHE A 51 -12.87 5.87 -15.03
CA PHE A 51 -13.29 4.98 -13.97
C PHE A 51 -12.90 3.55 -14.32
N ALA A 52 -12.06 2.94 -13.49
CA ALA A 52 -11.52 1.60 -13.72
C ALA A 52 -11.95 0.65 -12.59
N PRO A 53 -12.86 -0.31 -12.86
CA PRO A 53 -13.25 -1.31 -11.88
C PRO A 53 -12.06 -2.15 -11.43
N LEU A 54 -11.98 -2.39 -10.12
CA LEU A 54 -10.97 -3.27 -9.53
C LEU A 54 -11.38 -4.74 -9.67
N THR A 55 -10.42 -5.54 -10.05
CA THR A 55 -10.45 -7.00 -9.92
C THR A 55 -9.21 -7.43 -9.17
N ALA A 56 -9.30 -8.50 -8.35
CA ALA A 56 -8.15 -9.00 -7.59
C ALA A 56 -6.94 -9.24 -8.48
N GLY A 57 -5.78 -8.77 -8.06
CA GLY A 57 -4.52 -8.86 -8.78
C GLY A 57 -3.84 -7.51 -8.96
N GLN A 58 -2.91 -7.44 -9.91
CA GLN A 58 -2.10 -6.25 -10.17
C GLN A 58 -2.92 -5.13 -10.82
N VAL A 59 -2.90 -3.97 -10.18
CA VAL A 59 -3.59 -2.74 -10.63
C VAL A 59 -2.61 -1.78 -11.30
N ILE A 60 -1.41 -1.65 -10.74
CA ILE A 60 -0.38 -0.73 -11.23
C ILE A 60 0.97 -1.46 -11.28
N ASP A 61 1.68 -1.26 -12.39
CA ASP A 61 3.11 -1.54 -12.52
C ASP A 61 3.81 -0.24 -12.91
N ALA A 62 4.56 0.34 -11.98
CA ALA A 62 5.34 1.55 -12.20
C ALA A 62 6.82 1.25 -12.48
N GLY A 63 7.20 -0.03 -12.63
CA GLY A 63 8.58 -0.48 -12.88
C GLY A 63 9.46 -0.52 -11.63
N ASP A 64 9.35 0.43 -10.73
CA ASP A 64 10.07 0.45 -9.44
C ASP A 64 9.20 0.05 -8.24
N PHE A 65 7.90 -0.04 -8.41
CA PHE A 65 6.96 -0.66 -7.50
C PHE A 65 5.73 -1.19 -8.25
N THR A 66 5.01 -2.11 -7.61
CA THR A 66 3.69 -2.58 -8.06
C THR A 66 2.64 -2.28 -7.00
N ILE A 67 1.39 -2.19 -7.43
CA ILE A 67 0.23 -2.17 -6.55
C ILE A 67 -0.69 -3.30 -6.98
N ASP A 68 -0.93 -4.22 -6.07
CA ASP A 68 -1.93 -5.28 -6.22
C ASP A 68 -3.13 -4.98 -5.32
N CYS A 69 -4.33 -5.36 -5.74
CA CYS A 69 -5.51 -5.30 -4.90
C CYS A 69 -6.08 -6.69 -4.62
N PHE A 70 -6.76 -6.81 -3.50
CA PHE A 70 -7.45 -8.03 -3.08
C PHE A 70 -8.77 -7.69 -2.38
N PRO A 71 -9.80 -8.55 -2.52
CA PRO A 71 -11.09 -8.28 -1.89
C PRO A 71 -10.99 -8.38 -0.37
N VAL A 72 -11.67 -7.48 0.32
CA VAL A 72 -11.91 -7.54 1.77
C VAL A 72 -13.41 -7.55 2.03
N ARG A 73 -13.81 -8.18 3.13
CA ARG A 73 -15.22 -8.23 3.51
C ARG A 73 -15.56 -7.06 4.41
N HIS A 74 -16.49 -6.24 3.96
CA HIS A 74 -17.08 -5.18 4.77
C HIS A 74 -18.55 -5.03 4.37
N ARG A 75 -19.44 -5.65 5.15
CA ARG A 75 -20.88 -5.69 4.86
C ARG A 75 -21.15 -6.15 3.42
N ASP A 76 -22.06 -5.49 2.74
CA ASP A 76 -22.47 -5.78 1.35
C ASP A 76 -21.74 -4.86 0.35
N THR A 77 -20.53 -4.39 0.67
CA THR A 77 -19.74 -3.50 -0.22
C THR A 77 -18.65 -4.26 -0.96
N ASP A 78 -18.32 -3.79 -2.15
CA ASP A 78 -17.21 -4.27 -2.97
C ASP A 78 -15.89 -3.58 -2.54
N SER A 79 -15.41 -3.95 -1.35
CA SER A 79 -14.24 -3.35 -0.72
C SER A 79 -12.95 -4.08 -1.07
N PHE A 80 -11.83 -3.33 -1.13
CA PHE A 80 -10.52 -3.86 -1.49
C PHE A 80 -9.44 -3.39 -0.51
N GLY A 81 -8.50 -4.30 -0.22
CA GLY A 81 -7.21 -3.97 0.34
C GLY A 81 -6.15 -3.89 -0.76
N PHE A 82 -4.99 -3.29 -0.44
CA PHE A 82 -3.91 -3.05 -1.40
C PHE A 82 -2.58 -3.51 -0.85
N VAL A 83 -1.76 -4.10 -1.73
CA VAL A 83 -0.35 -4.41 -1.48
C VAL A 83 0.50 -3.51 -2.37
N PHE A 84 1.30 -2.65 -1.74
CA PHE A 84 2.35 -1.90 -2.39
C PHE A 84 3.65 -2.67 -2.22
N GLN A 85 4.30 -3.02 -3.31
CA GLN A 85 5.53 -3.79 -3.25
C GLN A 85 6.59 -3.21 -4.18
N SER A 86 7.77 -2.91 -3.61
CA SER A 86 8.94 -2.61 -4.40
C SER A 86 9.87 -3.82 -4.44
N PRO A 87 10.48 -4.15 -5.59
CA PRO A 87 11.39 -5.27 -5.70
C PRO A 87 12.66 -5.02 -4.88
N ALA A 88 13.19 -6.07 -4.30
CA ALA A 88 14.53 -6.04 -3.77
C ALA A 88 15.53 -5.83 -4.92
N ARG A 89 16.40 -4.84 -4.79
CA ARG A 89 17.43 -4.53 -5.79
C ARG A 89 18.79 -4.92 -5.29
N ARG A 90 19.62 -5.43 -6.18
CA ARG A 90 21.01 -5.71 -5.90
C ARG A 90 21.85 -4.49 -6.25
N ARG A 91 22.65 -4.01 -5.32
CA ARG A 91 23.51 -2.85 -5.56
C ARG A 91 24.89 -3.30 -5.99
N LEU A 92 25.48 -2.58 -6.93
CA LEU A 92 26.88 -2.76 -7.29
C LEU A 92 27.78 -2.48 -6.09
N ARG A 93 28.80 -3.31 -5.88
CA ARG A 93 29.83 -3.15 -4.84
C ARG A 93 31.02 -2.38 -5.40
N PRO A 94 31.23 -1.11 -5.03
CA PRO A 94 32.29 -0.27 -5.61
C PRO A 94 33.67 -0.89 -5.52
N HIS A 95 34.00 -1.51 -4.39
CA HIS A 95 35.29 -2.17 -4.20
C HIS A 95 35.51 -3.36 -5.15
N ARG A 96 34.46 -4.09 -5.49
CA ARG A 96 34.52 -5.20 -6.46
C ARG A 96 34.70 -4.70 -7.88
N LEU A 97 33.96 -3.65 -8.26
CA LEU A 97 34.12 -2.99 -9.57
C LEU A 97 35.56 -2.49 -9.76
N MET A 98 36.13 -1.85 -8.73
CA MET A 98 37.52 -1.38 -8.79
C MET A 98 38.51 -2.54 -8.90
N ALA A 99 38.34 -3.60 -8.10
CA ALA A 99 39.22 -4.78 -8.13
C ALA A 99 39.21 -5.50 -9.47
N LEU A 100 38.06 -5.47 -10.20
CA LEU A 100 37.90 -6.08 -11.52
C LEU A 100 38.19 -5.12 -12.68
N GLY A 101 38.57 -3.87 -12.39
CA GLY A 101 38.88 -2.88 -13.42
C GLY A 101 37.68 -2.39 -14.22
N VAL A 102 36.46 -2.48 -13.68
CA VAL A 102 35.25 -2.04 -14.37
C VAL A 102 35.18 -0.50 -14.37
N PRO A 103 35.29 0.17 -15.54
CA PRO A 103 35.26 1.61 -15.60
C PRO A 103 33.90 2.19 -15.23
N ASP A 104 33.87 3.49 -14.89
CA ASP A 104 32.60 4.22 -14.75
C ASP A 104 31.92 4.33 -16.12
N GLY A 105 30.61 4.24 -16.12
CA GLY A 105 29.81 4.44 -17.30
C GLY A 105 28.83 3.30 -17.62
N PRO A 106 28.41 3.16 -18.89
CA PRO A 106 27.33 2.26 -19.30
C PRO A 106 27.53 0.79 -18.92
N LEU A 107 28.75 0.31 -18.90
CA LEU A 107 29.08 -1.09 -18.52
C LEU A 107 28.62 -1.44 -17.10
N ARG A 108 28.67 -0.48 -16.17
CA ARG A 108 28.11 -0.69 -14.82
C ARG A 108 26.59 -0.82 -14.85
N GLY A 109 25.92 -0.12 -15.77
CA GLY A 109 24.49 -0.27 -16.01
C GLY A 109 24.10 -1.68 -16.47
N GLU A 110 24.91 -2.28 -17.37
CA GLU A 110 24.72 -3.65 -17.83
C GLU A 110 24.80 -4.64 -16.66
N LEU A 111 25.85 -4.52 -15.84
CA LEU A 111 26.04 -5.36 -14.66
C LEU A 111 24.91 -5.18 -13.64
N ALA A 112 24.46 -3.93 -13.42
CA ALA A 112 23.33 -3.65 -12.52
C ALA A 112 22.02 -4.25 -13.04
N ALA A 113 21.87 -4.35 -14.35
CA ALA A 113 20.73 -4.99 -15.02
C ALA A 113 20.85 -6.53 -15.11
N GLY A 114 21.87 -7.13 -14.47
CA GLY A 114 22.05 -8.58 -14.48
C GLY A 114 22.70 -9.13 -15.75
N ARG A 115 23.29 -8.28 -16.59
CA ARG A 115 23.95 -8.72 -17.84
C ARG A 115 25.48 -8.72 -17.68
N PRO A 116 26.19 -9.79 -18.09
CA PRO A 116 27.64 -9.84 -18.06
C PRO A 116 28.24 -8.85 -19.05
N ILE A 117 29.46 -8.38 -18.76
CA ILE A 117 30.24 -7.50 -19.64
C ILE A 117 31.56 -8.16 -20.02
N VAL A 118 32.09 -7.78 -21.19
CA VAL A 118 33.40 -8.24 -21.65
C VAL A 118 34.35 -7.06 -21.59
N LEU A 119 35.44 -7.20 -20.84
CA LEU A 119 36.59 -6.32 -20.83
C LEU A 119 37.65 -6.89 -21.80
N ALA A 120 38.74 -6.17 -22.02
CA ALA A 120 39.76 -6.58 -22.97
C ALA A 120 40.39 -7.96 -22.67
N ASP A 121 40.45 -8.34 -21.41
CA ASP A 121 41.16 -9.53 -20.92
C ASP A 121 40.25 -10.53 -20.17
N ARG A 122 38.99 -10.19 -19.93
CA ARG A 122 38.09 -11.03 -19.14
C ARG A 122 36.61 -10.68 -19.33
N THR A 123 35.75 -11.63 -18.98
CA THR A 123 34.32 -11.39 -18.75
C THR A 123 34.10 -11.12 -17.26
N VAL A 124 33.25 -10.16 -16.92
CA VAL A 124 32.79 -9.88 -15.54
C VAL A 124 31.31 -10.23 -15.47
N ASP A 125 30.99 -11.17 -14.58
CA ASP A 125 29.61 -11.54 -14.32
C ASP A 125 28.96 -10.63 -13.27
N PRO A 126 27.65 -10.38 -13.35
CA PRO A 126 26.91 -9.63 -12.33
C PRO A 126 27.12 -10.15 -10.90
N GLU A 127 27.26 -11.45 -10.73
CA GLU A 127 27.47 -12.10 -9.43
C GLU A 127 28.79 -11.69 -8.75
N ASP A 128 29.81 -11.33 -9.53
CA ASP A 128 31.10 -10.90 -9.01
C ASP A 128 31.04 -9.52 -8.35
N VAL A 129 30.10 -8.66 -8.77
CA VAL A 129 30.05 -7.25 -8.41
C VAL A 129 28.75 -6.83 -7.72
N LEU A 130 27.67 -7.61 -7.82
CA LEU A 130 26.41 -7.33 -7.16
C LEU A 130 26.43 -7.79 -5.70
N GLY A 131 25.85 -6.99 -4.83
CA GLY A 131 25.55 -7.36 -3.46
C GLY A 131 24.33 -8.30 -3.36
N PRO A 132 24.01 -8.77 -2.15
CA PRO A 132 22.75 -9.46 -1.93
C PRO A 132 21.56 -8.55 -2.26
N PRO A 133 20.41 -9.11 -2.60
CA PRO A 133 19.18 -8.32 -2.74
C PRO A 133 18.90 -7.54 -1.45
N SER A 134 18.55 -6.28 -1.57
CA SER A 134 18.22 -5.41 -0.45
C SER A 134 17.22 -4.33 -0.87
N GLY A 135 16.50 -3.78 0.11
CA GLY A 135 15.63 -2.64 -0.11
C GLY A 135 14.27 -2.96 -0.75
N GLY A 136 13.90 -4.22 -0.94
CA GLY A 136 12.50 -4.57 -1.25
C GLY A 136 11.61 -4.22 -0.06
N ARG A 137 10.45 -3.62 -0.31
CA ARG A 137 9.50 -3.23 0.72
C ARG A 137 8.10 -3.70 0.36
N LYS A 138 7.36 -4.12 1.38
CA LYS A 138 5.96 -4.53 1.26
C LYS A 138 5.13 -3.76 2.27
N LEU A 139 4.26 -2.90 1.78
CA LEU A 139 3.24 -2.20 2.55
C LEU A 139 1.87 -2.79 2.20
N VAL A 140 1.09 -3.16 3.19
CA VAL A 140 -0.29 -3.58 2.99
C VAL A 140 -1.22 -2.56 3.65
N VAL A 141 -2.25 -2.16 2.92
CA VAL A 141 -3.27 -1.21 3.38
C VAL A 141 -4.63 -1.87 3.29
N ILE A 142 -5.30 -1.97 4.41
CA ILE A 142 -6.65 -2.51 4.53
C ILE A 142 -7.50 -1.43 5.20
N GLY A 143 -8.52 -0.96 4.51
CA GLY A 143 -9.53 -0.07 5.09
C GLY A 143 -10.51 -0.86 5.96
N ASP A 144 -11.78 -0.44 5.95
CA ASP A 144 -12.84 -1.06 6.73
C ASP A 144 -13.00 -2.54 6.35
N THR A 145 -12.93 -3.42 7.34
CA THR A 145 -13.08 -4.86 7.15
C THR A 145 -13.71 -5.53 8.37
N GLU A 146 -14.64 -6.44 8.16
CA GLU A 146 -15.32 -7.17 9.25
C GLU A 146 -14.56 -8.42 9.71
N THR A 147 -13.51 -8.83 8.99
CA THR A 147 -12.74 -10.04 9.30
C THR A 147 -11.37 -10.00 8.64
N THR A 148 -10.42 -10.67 9.26
CA THR A 148 -9.07 -10.93 8.70
C THR A 148 -8.95 -12.30 8.05
N GLU A 149 -10.05 -13.07 8.00
CA GLU A 149 -10.07 -14.41 7.44
C GLU A 149 -9.67 -14.40 5.94
N GLY A 150 -8.76 -15.27 5.56
CA GLY A 150 -8.25 -15.37 4.18
C GLY A 150 -7.24 -14.29 3.78
N LEU A 151 -6.98 -13.27 4.62
CA LEU A 151 -6.10 -12.16 4.27
C LEU A 151 -4.61 -12.41 4.54
N SER A 152 -4.25 -13.45 5.30
CA SER A 152 -2.86 -13.76 5.67
C SER A 152 -1.93 -13.88 4.46
N GLN A 153 -2.39 -14.44 3.34
CA GLN A 153 -1.59 -14.60 2.13
C GLN A 153 -1.11 -13.25 1.55
N TYR A 154 -1.85 -12.16 1.78
CA TYR A 154 -1.49 -10.83 1.33
C TYR A 154 -0.61 -10.09 2.33
N VAL A 155 -0.77 -10.38 3.64
CA VAL A 155 -0.15 -9.63 4.74
C VAL A 155 1.14 -10.27 5.25
N ALA A 156 1.31 -11.59 5.09
CA ALA A 156 2.49 -12.30 5.59
C ALA A 156 3.81 -11.60 5.25
N ASP A 157 4.65 -11.42 6.27
CA ASP A 157 5.97 -10.80 6.21
C ASP A 157 5.97 -9.37 5.62
N ALA A 158 4.85 -8.62 5.72
CA ALA A 158 4.83 -7.23 5.30
C ALA A 158 5.72 -6.37 6.22
N ASP A 159 6.48 -5.44 5.64
CA ASP A 159 7.26 -4.47 6.42
C ASP A 159 6.31 -3.58 7.24
N MET A 160 5.13 -3.27 6.69
CA MET A 160 4.10 -2.48 7.37
C MET A 160 2.70 -2.95 6.98
N LEU A 161 1.82 -3.01 7.98
CA LEU A 161 0.39 -3.18 7.79
C LEU A 161 -0.33 -1.92 8.31
N VAL A 162 -1.10 -1.28 7.45
CA VAL A 162 -2.05 -0.23 7.82
C VAL A 162 -3.44 -0.87 7.79
N ILE A 163 -4.15 -0.87 8.91
CA ILE A 163 -5.45 -1.53 9.03
C ILE A 163 -6.34 -0.78 10.01
N GLU A 164 -7.65 -0.92 9.86
CA GLU A 164 -8.61 -0.39 10.80
C GLU A 164 -8.49 -1.00 12.21
N ALA A 165 -8.90 -0.22 13.22
CA ALA A 165 -9.09 -0.65 14.61
C ALA A 165 -10.21 0.19 15.24
N THR A 166 -11.42 0.04 14.71
CA THR A 166 -12.54 0.92 15.03
C THR A 166 -12.99 0.78 16.48
N PHE A 167 -12.85 -0.41 17.07
CA PHE A 167 -13.34 -0.71 18.42
C PHE A 167 -12.24 -1.29 19.33
N LEU A 168 -12.46 -1.17 20.64
CA LEU A 168 -11.74 -1.98 21.64
C LEU A 168 -12.39 -3.35 21.79
N ASP A 169 -11.64 -4.34 22.26
CA ASP A 169 -12.12 -5.73 22.42
C ASP A 169 -13.32 -5.85 23.38
N ARG A 170 -13.41 -4.97 24.38
CA ARG A 170 -14.58 -4.88 25.26
C ARG A 170 -15.89 -4.61 24.51
N ASP A 171 -15.81 -4.05 23.31
CA ASP A 171 -16.94 -3.75 22.43
C ASP A 171 -16.99 -4.65 21.18
N ALA A 172 -16.31 -5.81 21.19
CA ALA A 172 -16.25 -6.76 20.09
C ALA A 172 -17.64 -7.17 19.52
N PRO A 173 -18.71 -7.36 20.32
CA PRO A 173 -20.03 -7.59 19.76
C PRO A 173 -20.55 -6.43 18.90
N THR A 174 -20.24 -5.19 19.30
CA THR A 174 -20.58 -3.99 18.56
C THR A 174 -19.75 -3.90 17.27
N ALA A 175 -18.44 -4.18 17.34
CA ALA A 175 -17.56 -4.24 16.18
C ALA A 175 -18.12 -5.18 15.11
N ARG A 176 -18.46 -6.41 15.46
CA ARG A 176 -19.07 -7.39 14.55
C ARG A 176 -20.38 -6.90 13.94
N ASN A 177 -21.25 -6.27 14.74
CA ASN A 177 -22.54 -5.77 14.26
C ASN A 177 -22.38 -4.63 13.24
N TYR A 178 -21.31 -3.84 13.36
CA TYR A 178 -21.00 -2.75 12.44
C TYR A 178 -20.04 -3.16 11.32
N GLY A 179 -19.51 -4.37 11.32
CA GLY A 179 -18.62 -4.89 10.30
C GLY A 179 -17.19 -4.30 10.41
N HIS A 180 -16.67 -4.20 11.62
CA HIS A 180 -15.35 -3.66 11.92
C HIS A 180 -14.53 -4.56 12.85
N LEU A 181 -13.22 -4.30 12.91
CA LEU A 181 -12.28 -4.96 13.80
C LEU A 181 -12.15 -4.24 15.15
N THR A 182 -11.65 -5.01 16.13
CA THR A 182 -11.10 -4.46 17.35
C THR A 182 -9.59 -4.23 17.23
N ALA A 183 -9.02 -3.37 18.09
CA ALA A 183 -7.58 -3.15 18.17
C ALA A 183 -6.82 -4.45 18.49
N ALA A 184 -7.38 -5.29 19.35
CA ALA A 184 -6.83 -6.60 19.69
C ALA A 184 -6.83 -7.56 18.50
N GLU A 185 -7.90 -7.58 17.68
CA GLU A 185 -7.96 -8.40 16.45
C GLU A 185 -6.93 -7.95 15.42
N ALA A 186 -6.81 -6.65 15.17
CA ALA A 186 -5.82 -6.08 14.26
C ALA A 186 -4.38 -6.40 14.70
N ALA A 187 -4.08 -6.24 15.99
CA ALA A 187 -2.77 -6.55 16.56
C ALA A 187 -2.43 -8.04 16.53
N SER A 188 -3.39 -8.90 16.83
CA SER A 188 -3.23 -10.36 16.75
C SER A 188 -2.97 -10.81 15.31
N PHE A 189 -3.65 -10.20 14.35
CA PHE A 189 -3.44 -10.47 12.93
C PHE A 189 -2.04 -10.05 12.47
N ALA A 190 -1.56 -8.87 12.89
CA ALA A 190 -0.21 -8.41 12.60
C ALA A 190 0.86 -9.35 13.19
N ALA A 191 0.69 -9.76 14.45
CA ALA A 191 1.61 -10.67 15.14
C ALA A 191 1.68 -12.04 14.44
N THR A 192 0.53 -12.62 14.11
CA THR A 192 0.44 -13.94 13.45
C THR A 192 1.12 -13.92 12.08
N ASN A 193 1.02 -12.82 11.36
CA ASN A 193 1.58 -12.65 10.02
C ASN A 193 3.00 -12.07 10.00
N LYS A 194 3.67 -11.92 11.17
CA LYS A 194 5.05 -11.41 11.30
C LYS A 194 5.26 -10.07 10.62
N VAL A 195 4.30 -9.18 10.73
CA VAL A 195 4.40 -7.82 10.20
C VAL A 195 5.52 -7.08 10.89
N GLY A 196 6.27 -6.24 10.16
CA GLY A 196 7.34 -5.43 10.74
C GLY A 196 6.80 -4.31 11.64
N GLN A 197 5.77 -3.58 11.18
CA GLN A 197 5.11 -2.50 11.92
C GLN A 197 3.61 -2.51 11.66
N LEU A 198 2.82 -2.28 12.71
CA LEU A 198 1.37 -2.09 12.63
C LEU A 198 1.03 -0.60 12.74
N VAL A 199 0.20 -0.11 11.84
CA VAL A 199 -0.34 1.25 11.88
C VAL A 199 -1.87 1.15 11.91
N LEU A 200 -2.46 1.63 12.98
CA LEU A 200 -3.91 1.61 13.18
C LEU A 200 -4.56 2.87 12.62
N THR A 201 -5.70 2.69 11.98
CA THR A 201 -6.52 3.76 11.39
C THR A 201 -8.00 3.56 11.72
N HIS A 202 -8.84 4.50 11.32
CA HIS A 202 -10.30 4.39 11.39
C HIS A 202 -10.82 4.12 12.81
N MET A 203 -10.20 4.73 13.83
CA MET A 203 -10.61 4.61 15.23
C MET A 203 -11.95 5.30 15.46
N SER A 204 -12.78 4.71 16.33
CA SER A 204 -14.01 5.34 16.78
C SER A 204 -13.71 6.49 17.75
N GLY A 205 -14.34 7.65 17.56
CA GLY A 205 -14.28 8.76 18.51
C GLY A 205 -14.91 8.48 19.89
N ARG A 206 -15.22 7.22 20.20
CA ARG A 206 -15.67 6.76 21.54
C ARG A 206 -14.52 6.57 22.51
N TYR A 207 -13.30 6.40 21.99
CA TYR A 207 -12.11 6.05 22.73
C TYR A 207 -11.04 7.11 22.56
N GLU A 208 -10.20 7.26 23.56
CA GLU A 208 -8.97 8.01 23.41
C GLU A 208 -7.93 7.15 22.67
N ASP A 209 -7.08 7.77 21.88
CA ASP A 209 -6.06 7.08 21.10
C ASP A 209 -5.13 6.22 21.95
N GLU A 210 -4.86 6.67 23.19
CA GLU A 210 -4.03 5.95 24.14
C GLU A 210 -4.65 4.60 24.59
N GLU A 211 -5.97 4.50 24.68
CA GLU A 211 -6.65 3.25 25.03
C GLU A 211 -6.50 2.23 23.90
N ILE A 212 -6.71 2.66 22.66
CA ILE A 212 -6.58 1.81 21.45
C ILE A 212 -5.13 1.35 21.29
N LEU A 213 -4.18 2.30 21.42
CA LEU A 213 -2.76 1.99 21.31
C LEU A 213 -2.32 1.02 22.41
N ALA A 214 -2.76 1.22 23.66
CA ALA A 214 -2.40 0.35 24.77
C ALA A 214 -2.90 -1.09 24.56
N GLU A 215 -4.15 -1.27 24.10
CA GLU A 215 -4.70 -2.59 23.81
C GLU A 215 -3.90 -3.31 22.72
N ALA A 216 -3.66 -2.64 21.60
CA ALA A 216 -2.94 -3.22 20.47
C ALA A 216 -1.46 -3.49 20.81
N ALA A 217 -0.76 -2.54 21.45
CA ALA A 217 0.66 -2.66 21.76
C ALA A 217 0.97 -3.76 22.79
N ASN A 218 0.02 -4.12 23.66
CA ASN A 218 0.16 -5.27 24.54
C ASN A 218 0.27 -6.60 23.76
N ILE A 219 -0.27 -6.68 22.56
CA ILE A 219 -0.25 -7.87 21.69
C ILE A 219 0.87 -7.76 20.68
N PHE A 220 1.01 -6.59 20.03
CA PHE A 220 2.01 -6.31 19.02
C PHE A 220 2.72 -4.99 19.36
N PRO A 221 3.90 -5.03 20.04
CA PRO A 221 4.55 -3.82 20.56
C PRO A 221 4.94 -2.77 19.52
N ASN A 222 5.27 -3.19 18.27
CA ASN A 222 5.60 -2.23 17.21
C ASN A 222 4.33 -1.69 16.53
N THR A 223 3.44 -1.15 17.33
CA THR A 223 2.17 -0.55 16.91
C THR A 223 2.20 0.97 17.07
N ARG A 224 1.58 1.67 16.16
CA ARG A 224 1.29 3.10 16.25
C ARG A 224 -0.10 3.42 15.71
N ILE A 225 -0.63 4.56 16.10
CA ILE A 225 -1.84 5.15 15.51
C ILE A 225 -1.40 6.13 14.42
N ALA A 226 -2.13 6.15 13.31
CA ALA A 226 -1.95 7.13 12.26
C ALA A 226 -2.64 8.45 12.61
N ALA A 227 -1.96 9.55 12.37
CA ALA A 227 -2.54 10.89 12.42
C ALA A 227 -2.46 11.55 11.03
N ASP A 228 -3.34 12.54 10.81
CA ASP A 228 -3.32 13.30 9.58
C ASP A 228 -1.93 13.95 9.36
N PHE A 229 -1.43 13.86 8.13
CA PHE A 229 -0.11 14.36 7.71
C PHE A 229 1.10 13.60 8.28
N ASP A 230 0.91 12.48 8.95
CA ASP A 230 2.02 11.61 9.36
C ASP A 230 2.86 11.19 8.16
N ARG A 231 4.19 11.19 8.36
CA ARG A 231 5.15 10.64 7.41
C ARG A 231 5.81 9.43 8.04
N ILE A 232 5.57 8.28 7.46
CA ILE A 232 6.13 7.01 7.89
C ILE A 232 7.10 6.54 6.80
N VAL A 233 8.33 6.23 7.19
CA VAL A 233 9.37 5.76 6.27
C VAL A 233 9.57 4.26 6.49
N LEU A 234 9.55 3.48 5.40
CA LEU A 234 9.81 2.05 5.34
C LEU A 234 11.27 1.77 5.01
#